data_dee60a4c6f02792addc3f702b393d855
#
_entry.id   dee60a4c6f02792addc3f702b393d855
#
_cell.length_a   1.000
_cell.length_b   1.000
_cell.length_c   1.000
_cell.angle_alpha   90.00
_cell.angle_beta   90.00
_cell.angle_gamma   90.00
#
_symmetry.space_group_name_H-M   'P 1'
#
loop_
_entity.id
_entity.type
_entity.pdbx_description
1 polymer ?
#
loop_
_entity_poly.entity_id
_entity_poly.type
_entity_poly.pdbx_seq_one_letter_code
_entity_poly.pdbx_strand_id
1 'polypeptide(L)'
;MTRMRQSFRSGLAVVAIVAGAGCVVRPANPRPAAPSIAIPRAIPNEIRWFRTSAEYRALTRQTYQLAADRLLELTRGVAAQSWAVILDADETVLDNSEYQRRRALDDSAYTEASWSAWVNERTATGIPGAAEFTQRVHALGGRIVIVTNRAMALCDATRANLQAIRVEADLVLCQPPGESDKNPRFERVRAGTAAPGFAAANVVEWIGDNILDFPGMSQDVRADPAAFSEFGKRYFVLPNPMYGSWQQIREP
;
A
#
# COMPACT_ATOMS: atom_id res chain seq x y z
N MET A 1 -56.07 35.30 80.57
CA MET A 1 -55.87 36.74 80.92
C MET A 1 -54.95 37.24 79.84
N THR A 2 -55.15 38.17 78.97
CA THR A 2 -55.94 39.40 78.96
C THR A 2 -56.22 39.75 77.48
N ARG A 3 -57.42 40.23 77.23
CA ARG A 3 -57.92 40.78 75.96
C ARG A 3 -57.13 42.01 75.51
N MET A 4 -57.12 42.38 74.28
CA MET A 4 -57.74 43.63 73.71
C MET A 4 -57.31 43.90 72.28
N ARG A 5 -58.24 43.94 71.44
CA ARG A 5 -59.02 44.98 70.64
C ARG A 5 -58.32 45.40 69.33
N GLN A 6 -59.03 45.14 68.34
CA GLN A 6 -59.34 45.76 67.03
C GLN A 6 -58.91 47.23 66.80
N SER A 7 -58.45 47.54 65.59
CA SER A 7 -58.85 48.73 64.83
C SER A 7 -58.81 48.45 63.33
N PHE A 8 -59.94 48.64 62.68
CA PHE A 8 -60.15 48.71 61.23
C PHE A 8 -59.60 50.06 60.70
N ARG A 9 -58.86 50.04 59.61
CA ARG A 9 -58.72 51.14 58.67
C ARG A 9 -58.78 50.67 57.25
N SER A 10 -59.88 51.09 56.57
CA SER A 10 -60.09 50.87 55.13
C SER A 10 -59.14 51.81 54.35
N GLY A 11 -58.36 51.19 53.47
CA GLY A 11 -57.54 51.84 52.47
C GLY A 11 -57.94 51.43 51.06
N LEU A 12 -58.43 52.38 50.28
CA LEU A 12 -58.78 52.26 48.88
C LEU A 12 -57.54 51.85 48.09
N ALA A 13 -57.53 50.68 47.44
CA ALA A 13 -56.47 50.29 46.51
C ALA A 13 -56.87 50.72 45.10
N VAL A 14 -56.12 51.59 44.50
CA VAL A 14 -56.20 51.95 43.09
C VAL A 14 -55.44 50.94 42.32
N VAL A 15 -56.14 50.17 41.51
CA VAL A 15 -55.50 49.20 40.56
C VAL A 15 -55.10 49.96 39.30
N ALA A 16 -53.84 50.18 39.14
CA ALA A 16 -53.24 50.62 37.86
C ALA A 16 -52.99 49.42 36.93
N ILE A 17 -53.77 49.33 35.86
CA ILE A 17 -53.56 48.38 34.81
C ILE A 17 -52.41 48.87 33.89
N VAL A 18 -51.24 48.29 34.03
CA VAL A 18 -50.13 48.56 33.11
C VAL A 18 -50.30 47.57 31.95
N ALA A 19 -50.74 48.03 30.76
CA ALA A 19 -50.72 47.31 29.53
C ALA A 19 -49.25 47.13 29.04
N GLY A 20 -48.64 46.01 29.38
CA GLY A 20 -47.33 45.64 28.86
C GLY A 20 -47.47 45.15 27.43
N ALA A 21 -47.00 45.93 26.44
CA ALA A 21 -46.81 45.44 25.07
C ALA A 21 -45.64 44.45 25.05
N GLY A 22 -45.96 43.17 25.17
CA GLY A 22 -45.00 42.08 25.02
C GLY A 22 -44.57 41.96 23.53
N CYS A 23 -43.35 42.39 23.19
CA CYS A 23 -42.74 42.02 21.94
C CYS A 23 -42.51 40.50 21.92
N VAL A 24 -43.32 39.74 21.19
CA VAL A 24 -43.10 38.34 20.89
C VAL A 24 -41.92 38.26 19.90
N VAL A 25 -40.73 38.01 20.43
CA VAL A 25 -39.57 37.67 19.59
C VAL A 25 -39.83 36.27 18.98
N ARG A 26 -40.21 36.25 17.73
CA ARG A 26 -40.30 35.02 16.94
C ARG A 26 -38.89 34.41 16.86
N PRO A 27 -38.67 33.13 17.22
CA PRO A 27 -37.39 32.48 16.98
C PRO A 27 -37.12 32.51 15.48
N ALA A 28 -35.97 33.06 15.07
CA ALA A 28 -35.53 32.99 13.68
C ALA A 28 -35.36 31.52 13.29
N ASN A 29 -36.06 31.08 12.27
CA ASN A 29 -35.82 29.75 11.68
C ASN A 29 -34.32 29.65 11.33
N PRO A 30 -33.62 28.59 11.75
CA PRO A 30 -32.23 28.38 11.37
C PRO A 30 -32.19 28.37 9.84
N ARG A 31 -31.44 29.29 9.28
CA ARG A 31 -31.17 29.33 7.81
C ARG A 31 -30.55 27.97 7.47
N PRO A 32 -31.06 27.24 6.45
CA PRO A 32 -30.39 26.00 6.01
C PRO A 32 -28.93 26.31 5.71
N ALA A 33 -28.02 25.54 6.29
CA ALA A 33 -26.60 25.66 6.00
C ALA A 33 -26.41 25.54 4.49
N ALA A 34 -25.71 26.51 3.89
CA ALA A 34 -25.35 26.44 2.48
C ALA A 34 -24.63 25.11 2.24
N PRO A 35 -24.91 24.41 1.13
CA PRO A 35 -24.20 23.18 0.83
C PRO A 35 -22.70 23.48 0.84
N SER A 36 -21.96 22.79 1.73
CA SER A 36 -20.51 22.84 1.72
C SER A 36 -20.04 22.29 0.38
N ILE A 37 -19.48 23.15 -0.46
CA ILE A 37 -18.78 22.71 -1.67
C ILE A 37 -17.53 22.00 -1.15
N ALA A 38 -17.57 20.66 -1.12
CA ALA A 38 -16.40 19.87 -0.79
C ALA A 38 -15.30 20.21 -1.80
N ILE A 39 -14.23 20.87 -1.34
CA ILE A 39 -13.05 21.11 -2.17
C ILE A 39 -12.48 19.72 -2.51
N PRO A 40 -12.32 19.37 -3.80
CA PRO A 40 -11.75 18.09 -4.17
C PRO A 40 -10.41 17.90 -3.48
N ARG A 41 -10.23 16.81 -2.75
CA ARG A 41 -9.00 16.54 -2.04
C ARG A 41 -7.86 16.34 -3.03
N ALA A 42 -6.75 17.03 -2.82
CA ALA A 42 -5.59 16.89 -3.70
C ALA A 42 -4.95 15.50 -3.49
N ILE A 43 -4.61 14.84 -4.58
CA ILE A 43 -3.84 13.59 -4.54
C ILE A 43 -2.43 13.91 -4.00
N PRO A 44 -1.93 13.19 -2.97
CA PRO A 44 -0.58 13.34 -2.45
C PRO A 44 0.50 13.26 -3.55
N ASN A 45 1.58 14.00 -3.40
CA ASN A 45 2.62 14.12 -4.44
C ASN A 45 3.27 12.79 -4.77
N GLU A 46 3.51 11.93 -3.77
CA GLU A 46 4.09 10.60 -3.95
C GLU A 46 3.21 9.70 -4.82
N ILE A 47 1.89 9.72 -4.62
CA ILE A 47 0.95 8.97 -5.44
C ILE A 47 0.87 9.55 -6.85
N ARG A 48 0.84 10.88 -6.97
CA ARG A 48 0.82 11.56 -8.26
C ARG A 48 2.09 11.27 -9.06
N TRP A 49 3.27 11.35 -8.42
CA TRP A 49 4.55 11.07 -9.04
C TRP A 49 4.60 9.61 -9.55
N PHE A 50 4.24 8.65 -8.70
CA PHE A 50 4.21 7.24 -9.07
C PHE A 50 3.29 6.98 -10.28
N ARG A 51 2.11 7.58 -10.31
CA ARG A 51 1.11 7.35 -11.35
C ARG A 51 1.38 8.06 -12.67
N THR A 52 1.99 9.25 -12.65
CA THR A 52 1.95 10.16 -13.81
C THR A 52 3.31 10.64 -14.30
N SER A 53 4.40 10.51 -13.50
CA SER A 53 5.69 11.05 -13.91
C SER A 53 6.37 10.20 -14.98
N ALA A 54 7.09 10.84 -15.87
CA ALA A 54 7.97 10.19 -16.83
C ALA A 54 9.18 9.57 -16.14
N GLU A 55 9.65 10.20 -15.07
CA GLU A 55 10.78 9.76 -14.26
C GLU A 55 10.52 8.40 -13.63
N TYR A 56 9.34 8.18 -13.05
CA TYR A 56 8.95 6.87 -12.52
C TYR A 56 9.02 5.79 -13.60
N ARG A 57 8.41 6.06 -14.77
CA ARG A 57 8.43 5.12 -15.90
C ARG A 57 9.84 4.86 -16.45
N ALA A 58 10.70 5.88 -16.44
CA ALA A 58 12.09 5.73 -16.84
C ALA A 58 12.87 4.88 -15.84
N LEU A 59 12.73 5.14 -14.53
CA LEU A 59 13.42 4.41 -13.48
C LEU A 59 13.01 2.93 -13.44
N THR A 60 11.73 2.61 -13.55
CA THR A 60 11.27 1.21 -13.55
C THR A 60 11.79 0.45 -14.76
N ARG A 61 11.71 1.04 -15.97
CA ARG A 61 12.25 0.41 -17.19
C ARG A 61 13.78 0.25 -17.13
N GLN A 62 14.49 1.27 -16.63
CA GLN A 62 15.95 1.20 -16.45
C GLN A 62 16.35 0.09 -15.49
N THR A 63 15.62 -0.07 -14.37
CA THR A 63 15.87 -1.13 -13.39
C THR A 63 15.69 -2.51 -14.02
N TYR A 64 14.57 -2.74 -14.71
CA TYR A 64 14.32 -4.02 -15.37
C TYR A 64 15.28 -4.30 -16.52
N GLN A 65 15.69 -3.28 -17.29
CA GLN A 65 16.67 -3.45 -18.34
C GLN A 65 18.04 -3.82 -17.78
N LEU A 66 18.48 -3.13 -16.71
CA LEU A 66 19.74 -3.45 -16.05
C LEU A 66 19.74 -4.89 -15.49
N ALA A 67 18.64 -5.32 -14.86
CA ALA A 67 18.48 -6.71 -14.43
C ALA A 67 18.57 -7.67 -15.62
N ALA A 68 17.85 -7.42 -16.71
CA ALA A 68 17.87 -8.27 -17.90
C ALA A 68 19.30 -8.37 -18.54
N ASP A 69 20.05 -7.31 -18.54
CA ASP A 69 21.44 -7.30 -19.04
C ASP A 69 22.36 -8.14 -18.14
N ARG A 70 22.18 -8.05 -16.82
CA ARG A 70 22.94 -8.87 -15.85
C ARG A 70 22.63 -10.36 -15.94
N LEU A 71 21.38 -10.74 -16.24
CA LEU A 71 21.03 -12.15 -16.43
C LEU A 71 21.91 -12.86 -17.44
N LEU A 72 22.31 -12.20 -18.54
CA LEU A 72 23.17 -12.79 -19.58
C LEU A 72 24.55 -13.19 -19.03
N GLU A 73 25.06 -12.45 -18.05
CA GLU A 73 26.32 -12.76 -17.40
C GLU A 73 26.14 -13.85 -16.34
N LEU A 74 25.12 -13.70 -15.49
CA LEU A 74 24.86 -14.58 -14.34
C LEU A 74 24.43 -15.99 -14.76
N THR A 75 23.83 -16.16 -15.94
CA THR A 75 23.31 -17.44 -16.42
C THR A 75 24.15 -18.08 -17.51
N ARG A 76 25.31 -17.50 -17.85
CA ARG A 76 26.21 -18.05 -18.86
C ARG A 76 26.68 -19.44 -18.48
N GLY A 77 26.29 -20.45 -19.29
CA GLY A 77 26.62 -21.85 -19.05
C GLY A 77 25.82 -22.52 -17.94
N VAL A 78 24.83 -21.83 -17.40
CA VAL A 78 23.91 -22.44 -16.40
C VAL A 78 22.80 -23.19 -17.12
N ALA A 79 22.49 -24.42 -16.66
CA ALA A 79 21.47 -25.25 -17.28
C ALA A 79 20.07 -24.60 -17.17
N ALA A 80 19.28 -24.69 -18.24
CA ALA A 80 17.90 -24.24 -18.21
C ALA A 80 17.10 -24.91 -17.08
N GLN A 81 16.13 -24.21 -16.50
CA GLN A 81 15.28 -24.66 -15.39
C GLN A 81 16.02 -24.91 -14.06
N SER A 82 17.35 -24.71 -13.97
CA SER A 82 18.11 -24.86 -12.73
C SER A 82 18.29 -23.54 -11.94
N TRP A 83 17.83 -22.43 -12.48
CA TRP A 83 17.94 -21.10 -11.88
C TRP A 83 16.62 -20.34 -11.89
N ALA A 84 16.51 -19.36 -11.00
CA ALA A 84 15.31 -18.55 -10.86
C ALA A 84 15.65 -17.09 -10.54
N VAL A 85 14.70 -16.21 -10.85
CA VAL A 85 14.63 -14.84 -10.34
C VAL A 85 13.47 -14.75 -9.35
N ILE A 86 13.71 -14.10 -8.22
CA ILE A 86 12.66 -13.82 -7.24
C ILE A 86 12.22 -12.34 -7.42
N LEU A 87 10.92 -12.12 -7.51
CA LEU A 87 10.31 -10.78 -7.51
C LEU A 87 9.28 -10.67 -6.38
N ASP A 88 9.17 -9.48 -5.80
CA ASP A 88 7.98 -9.13 -5.04
C ASP A 88 6.77 -8.90 -5.97
N ALA A 89 5.58 -8.75 -5.40
CA ALA A 89 4.37 -8.49 -6.17
C ALA A 89 4.00 -7.00 -6.22
N ASP A 90 3.80 -6.38 -5.04
CA ASP A 90 3.22 -5.06 -4.91
C ASP A 90 4.25 -3.98 -5.22
N GLU A 91 3.91 -3.01 -6.07
CA GLU A 91 4.80 -1.96 -6.58
C GLU A 91 6.09 -2.48 -7.23
N THR A 92 6.15 -3.79 -7.42
CA THR A 92 7.22 -4.47 -8.17
C THR A 92 6.70 -4.96 -9.51
N VAL A 93 5.73 -5.87 -9.55
CA VAL A 93 5.10 -6.32 -10.80
C VAL A 93 3.67 -5.82 -10.95
N LEU A 94 2.96 -5.56 -9.84
CA LEU A 94 1.60 -5.03 -9.76
C LEU A 94 1.60 -3.58 -9.27
N ASP A 95 0.93 -2.70 -9.99
CA ASP A 95 0.72 -1.29 -9.65
C ASP A 95 -0.56 -1.14 -8.85
N ASN A 96 -0.46 -0.92 -7.53
CA ASN A 96 -1.59 -0.67 -6.64
C ASN A 96 -1.84 0.82 -6.39
N SER A 97 -1.23 1.70 -7.15
CA SER A 97 -1.37 3.16 -6.95
C SER A 97 -2.81 3.64 -7.07
N GLU A 98 -3.67 2.90 -7.78
CA GLU A 98 -5.12 3.21 -7.83
C GLU A 98 -5.79 2.96 -6.48
N TYR A 99 -5.41 1.90 -5.75
CA TYR A 99 -5.84 1.70 -4.37
C TYR A 99 -5.42 2.88 -3.49
N GLN A 100 -4.16 3.30 -3.56
CA GLN A 100 -3.64 4.43 -2.80
C GLN A 100 -4.39 5.74 -3.15
N ARG A 101 -4.67 5.96 -4.44
CA ARG A 101 -5.44 7.12 -4.90
C ARG A 101 -6.87 7.12 -4.33
N ARG A 102 -7.57 5.99 -4.37
CA ARG A 102 -8.92 5.86 -3.79
C ARG A 102 -8.90 6.20 -2.30
N ARG A 103 -7.95 5.62 -1.54
CA ARG A 103 -7.79 5.88 -0.10
C ARG A 103 -7.53 7.35 0.19
N ALA A 104 -6.68 8.01 -0.58
CA ALA A 104 -6.38 9.44 -0.43
C ALA A 104 -7.61 10.33 -0.69
N LEU A 105 -8.42 10.02 -1.70
CA LEU A 105 -9.65 10.76 -2.01
C LEU A 105 -10.71 10.58 -0.93
N ASP A 106 -10.85 9.36 -0.40
CA ASP A 106 -11.83 9.01 0.62
C ASP A 106 -11.40 9.39 2.04
N ASP A 107 -10.20 9.98 2.21
CA ASP A 107 -9.59 10.27 3.51
C ASP A 107 -9.57 9.06 4.45
N SER A 108 -9.22 7.94 3.91
CA SER A 108 -9.31 6.68 4.63
C SER A 108 -7.95 6.00 4.73
N ALA A 109 -7.61 5.49 5.92
CA ALA A 109 -6.39 4.73 6.13
C ALA A 109 -6.48 3.31 5.56
N TYR A 110 -5.33 2.67 5.38
CA TYR A 110 -5.27 1.24 5.08
C TYR A 110 -6.04 0.41 6.12
N THR A 111 -6.78 -0.58 5.65
CA THR A 111 -7.32 -1.66 6.47
C THR A 111 -7.20 -2.98 5.71
N GLU A 112 -7.02 -4.10 6.42
CA GLU A 112 -7.00 -5.43 5.82
C GLU A 112 -8.24 -5.72 4.95
N ALA A 113 -9.42 -5.25 5.38
CA ALA A 113 -10.65 -5.43 4.64
C ALA A 113 -10.64 -4.67 3.31
N SER A 114 -10.20 -3.40 3.31
CA SER A 114 -10.13 -2.60 2.09
C SER A 114 -9.05 -3.10 1.13
N TRP A 115 -7.93 -3.58 1.67
CA TRP A 115 -6.88 -4.20 0.89
C TRP A 115 -7.34 -5.51 0.25
N SER A 116 -7.99 -6.38 1.03
CA SER A 116 -8.53 -7.63 0.52
C SER A 116 -9.59 -7.40 -0.57
N ALA A 117 -10.43 -6.38 -0.41
CA ALA A 117 -11.39 -6.00 -1.44
C ALA A 117 -10.67 -5.58 -2.74
N TRP A 118 -9.65 -4.71 -2.65
CA TRP A 118 -8.85 -4.28 -3.79
C TRP A 118 -8.17 -5.46 -4.52
N VAL A 119 -7.49 -6.33 -3.78
CA VAL A 119 -6.81 -7.49 -4.38
C VAL A 119 -7.81 -8.41 -5.10
N ASN A 120 -9.00 -8.58 -4.55
CA ASN A 120 -10.06 -9.40 -5.17
C ASN A 120 -10.69 -8.74 -6.40
N GLU A 121 -10.55 -7.43 -6.62
CA GLU A 121 -10.91 -6.80 -7.89
C GLU A 121 -10.05 -7.30 -9.05
N ARG A 122 -8.77 -7.69 -8.80
CA ARG A 122 -7.81 -8.19 -9.80
C ARG A 122 -7.56 -7.20 -10.92
N THR A 123 -7.59 -5.90 -10.60
CA THR A 123 -7.52 -4.79 -11.57
C THR A 123 -6.23 -3.99 -11.49
N ALA A 124 -5.29 -4.39 -10.62
CA ALA A 124 -3.98 -3.78 -10.59
C ALA A 124 -3.29 -3.94 -11.96
N THR A 125 -2.75 -2.82 -12.46
CA THR A 125 -2.02 -2.82 -13.74
C THR A 125 -0.58 -3.28 -13.56
N GLY A 126 0.15 -3.51 -14.66
CA GLY A 126 1.55 -3.92 -14.59
C GLY A 126 2.49 -2.74 -14.38
N ILE A 127 3.53 -2.94 -13.56
CA ILE A 127 4.66 -2.01 -13.48
C ILE A 127 5.40 -2.00 -14.82
N PRO A 128 5.76 -0.81 -15.36
CA PRO A 128 6.42 -0.71 -16.66
C PRO A 128 7.75 -1.48 -16.70
N GLY A 129 7.87 -2.44 -17.63
CA GLY A 129 9.05 -3.29 -17.81
C GLY A 129 8.93 -4.68 -17.16
N ALA A 130 7.98 -4.90 -16.25
CA ALA A 130 7.86 -6.16 -15.51
C ALA A 130 7.53 -7.36 -16.42
N ALA A 131 6.51 -7.23 -17.28
CA ALA A 131 6.10 -8.32 -18.17
C ALA A 131 7.21 -8.69 -19.16
N GLU A 132 7.85 -7.70 -19.78
CA GLU A 132 8.94 -7.87 -20.71
C GLU A 132 10.15 -8.56 -20.05
N PHE A 133 10.43 -8.19 -18.79
CA PHE A 133 11.51 -8.80 -18.02
C PHE A 133 11.21 -10.28 -17.72
N THR A 134 10.02 -10.63 -17.24
CA THR A 134 9.67 -12.03 -16.94
C THR A 134 9.70 -12.91 -18.18
N GLN A 135 9.23 -12.40 -19.33
CA GLN A 135 9.36 -13.07 -20.62
C GLN A 135 10.83 -13.30 -21.01
N ARG A 136 11.70 -12.31 -20.73
CA ARG A 136 13.14 -12.45 -20.99
C ARG A 136 13.78 -13.54 -20.12
N VAL A 137 13.41 -13.65 -18.84
CA VAL A 137 13.87 -14.72 -17.94
C VAL A 137 13.50 -16.09 -18.52
N HIS A 138 12.25 -16.29 -18.92
CA HIS A 138 11.79 -17.53 -19.54
C HIS A 138 12.51 -17.85 -20.86
N ALA A 139 12.71 -16.84 -21.72
CA ALA A 139 13.44 -17.00 -22.97
C ALA A 139 14.90 -17.46 -22.76
N LEU A 140 15.49 -17.12 -21.60
CA LEU A 140 16.82 -17.58 -21.20
C LEU A 140 16.82 -18.92 -20.46
N GLY A 141 15.64 -19.53 -20.26
CA GLY A 141 15.47 -20.82 -19.59
C GLY A 141 15.41 -20.70 -18.05
N GLY A 142 15.19 -19.53 -17.51
CA GLY A 142 14.99 -19.31 -16.08
C GLY A 142 13.55 -19.53 -15.62
N ARG A 143 13.36 -19.51 -14.30
CA ARG A 143 12.05 -19.57 -13.64
C ARG A 143 11.77 -18.25 -12.92
N ILE A 144 10.50 -17.85 -12.91
CA ILE A 144 9.99 -16.68 -12.18
C ILE A 144 9.29 -17.14 -10.90
N VAL A 145 9.75 -16.63 -9.76
CA VAL A 145 9.13 -16.87 -8.45
C VAL A 145 8.67 -15.56 -7.86
N ILE A 146 7.38 -15.43 -7.62
CA ILE A 146 6.83 -14.29 -6.89
C ILE A 146 6.80 -14.62 -5.40
N VAL A 147 7.45 -13.79 -4.56
CA VAL A 147 7.43 -13.91 -3.10
C VAL A 147 6.82 -12.66 -2.50
N THR A 148 5.56 -12.74 -2.08
CA THR A 148 4.77 -11.57 -1.67
C THR A 148 4.23 -11.70 -0.25
N ASN A 149 4.07 -10.56 0.44
CA ASN A 149 3.38 -10.49 1.72
C ASN A 149 1.86 -10.31 1.59
N ARG A 150 1.30 -10.51 0.40
CA ARG A 150 -0.15 -10.73 0.28
C ARG A 150 -0.53 -12.00 1.03
N ALA A 151 -1.56 -11.93 1.85
CA ALA A 151 -2.02 -13.05 2.66
C ALA A 151 -2.35 -14.30 1.80
N MET A 152 -2.15 -15.49 2.33
CA MET A 152 -2.43 -16.76 1.65
C MET A 152 -3.86 -16.83 1.08
N ALA A 153 -4.85 -16.26 1.78
CA ALA A 153 -6.24 -16.20 1.32
C ALA A 153 -6.44 -15.39 0.04
N LEU A 154 -5.49 -14.51 -0.31
CA LEU A 154 -5.53 -13.66 -1.51
C LEU A 154 -4.70 -14.21 -2.65
N CYS A 155 -4.09 -15.38 -2.48
CA CYS A 155 -3.11 -15.92 -3.42
C CYS A 155 -3.71 -16.22 -4.80
N ASP A 156 -4.92 -16.76 -4.86
CA ASP A 156 -5.60 -17.03 -6.14
C ASP A 156 -5.97 -15.75 -6.89
N ALA A 157 -6.43 -14.72 -6.19
CA ALA A 157 -6.67 -13.42 -6.79
C ALA A 157 -5.37 -12.78 -7.29
N THR A 158 -4.27 -12.96 -6.56
CA THR A 158 -2.94 -12.48 -6.96
C THR A 158 -2.47 -13.17 -8.23
N ARG A 159 -2.54 -14.51 -8.32
CA ARG A 159 -2.18 -15.28 -9.53
C ARG A 159 -3.00 -14.84 -10.74
N ALA A 160 -4.31 -14.68 -10.56
CA ALA A 160 -5.19 -14.23 -11.63
C ALA A 160 -4.84 -12.82 -12.14
N ASN A 161 -4.47 -11.89 -11.24
CA ASN A 161 -4.05 -10.55 -11.64
C ASN A 161 -2.68 -10.57 -12.35
N LEU A 162 -1.71 -11.34 -11.87
CA LEU A 162 -0.41 -11.52 -12.55
C LEU A 162 -0.61 -12.01 -13.97
N GLN A 163 -1.47 -13.02 -14.18
CA GLN A 163 -1.79 -13.54 -15.49
C GLN A 163 -2.42 -12.47 -16.40
N ALA A 164 -3.34 -11.65 -15.85
CA ALA A 164 -4.00 -10.57 -16.61
C ALA A 164 -3.02 -9.51 -17.12
N ILE A 165 -1.95 -9.24 -16.38
CA ILE A 165 -0.88 -8.30 -16.77
C ILE A 165 0.27 -8.98 -17.52
N ARG A 166 0.13 -10.26 -17.90
CA ARG A 166 1.13 -11.06 -18.64
C ARG A 166 2.46 -11.27 -17.89
N VAL A 167 2.42 -11.29 -16.59
CA VAL A 167 3.52 -11.75 -15.76
C VAL A 167 3.32 -13.24 -15.52
N GLU A 168 4.09 -14.06 -16.22
CA GLU A 168 4.06 -15.51 -16.08
C GLU A 168 4.96 -15.91 -14.91
N ALA A 169 4.36 -16.38 -13.81
CA ALA A 169 5.09 -16.85 -12.64
C ALA A 169 5.03 -18.38 -12.56
N ASP A 170 6.19 -19.03 -12.48
CA ASP A 170 6.29 -20.48 -12.28
C ASP A 170 5.86 -20.87 -10.85
N LEU A 171 6.01 -19.94 -9.91
CA LEU A 171 5.61 -20.13 -8.52
C LEU A 171 5.20 -18.80 -7.89
N VAL A 172 4.11 -18.80 -7.12
CA VAL A 172 3.69 -17.66 -6.30
C VAL A 172 3.61 -18.10 -4.85
N LEU A 173 4.45 -17.52 -4.01
CA LEU A 173 4.54 -17.75 -2.57
C LEU A 173 3.95 -16.56 -1.83
N CYS A 174 2.68 -16.68 -1.46
CA CYS A 174 2.01 -15.72 -0.59
C CYS A 174 2.41 -15.93 0.87
N GLN A 175 2.13 -14.92 1.69
CA GLN A 175 2.47 -14.91 3.12
C GLN A 175 1.62 -15.93 3.90
N PRO A 176 2.24 -16.94 4.52
CA PRO A 176 1.56 -17.75 5.53
C PRO A 176 1.24 -16.93 6.78
N PRO A 177 0.23 -17.31 7.57
CA PRO A 177 -0.05 -16.65 8.84
C PRO A 177 1.18 -16.58 9.74
N GLY A 178 1.51 -15.34 10.20
CA GLY A 178 2.64 -15.12 11.12
C GLY A 178 4.05 -15.08 10.47
N GLU A 179 4.18 -15.25 9.15
CA GLU A 179 5.48 -15.23 8.46
C GLU A 179 5.60 -13.98 7.56
N SER A 180 5.86 -12.80 8.16
CA SER A 180 6.09 -11.57 7.39
C SER A 180 7.51 -11.48 6.79
N ASP A 181 8.49 -12.15 7.38
CA ASP A 181 9.84 -12.26 6.83
C ASP A 181 9.83 -13.12 5.55
N LYS A 182 10.41 -12.60 4.47
CA LYS A 182 10.51 -13.30 3.20
C LYS A 182 11.69 -14.29 3.14
N ASN A 183 12.70 -14.14 4.00
CA ASN A 183 13.90 -14.97 3.99
C ASN A 183 13.61 -16.48 4.05
N PRO A 184 12.73 -16.99 4.92
CA PRO A 184 12.40 -18.43 4.91
C PRO A 184 11.82 -18.91 3.57
N ARG A 185 11.05 -18.07 2.87
CA ARG A 185 10.49 -18.41 1.54
C ARG A 185 11.58 -18.42 0.47
N PHE A 186 12.57 -17.50 0.53
CA PHE A 186 13.73 -17.53 -0.36
C PHE A 186 14.52 -18.83 -0.21
N GLU A 187 14.76 -19.27 1.04
CA GLU A 187 15.46 -20.51 1.30
C GLU A 187 14.69 -21.75 0.81
N ARG A 188 13.35 -21.76 0.96
CA ARG A 188 12.53 -22.85 0.40
C ARG A 188 12.62 -22.95 -1.12
N VAL A 189 12.76 -21.82 -1.85
CA VAL A 189 12.99 -21.81 -3.30
C VAL A 189 14.35 -22.44 -3.64
N ARG A 190 15.39 -22.04 -2.93
CA ARG A 190 16.76 -22.59 -3.11
C ARG A 190 16.83 -24.07 -2.84
N ALA A 191 16.16 -24.51 -1.77
CA ALA A 191 16.15 -25.90 -1.34
C ALA A 191 15.23 -26.82 -2.16
N GLY A 192 14.35 -26.28 -3.03
CA GLY A 192 13.35 -27.06 -3.75
C GLY A 192 12.20 -27.55 -2.88
N THR A 193 11.96 -26.90 -1.75
CA THR A 193 10.90 -27.26 -0.78
C THR A 193 9.76 -26.23 -0.76
N ALA A 194 9.76 -25.29 -1.70
CA ALA A 194 8.79 -24.20 -1.76
C ALA A 194 7.38 -24.66 -2.14
N ALA A 195 7.27 -25.66 -3.01
CA ALA A 195 6.00 -26.28 -3.40
C ALA A 195 6.23 -27.70 -3.94
N PRO A 196 5.21 -28.58 -3.90
CA PRO A 196 5.30 -29.89 -4.55
C PRO A 196 5.65 -29.76 -6.04
N GLY A 197 6.67 -30.49 -6.49
CA GLY A 197 7.12 -30.48 -7.89
C GLY A 197 8.01 -29.28 -8.28
N PHE A 198 8.22 -28.29 -7.43
CA PHE A 198 9.16 -27.21 -7.68
C PHE A 198 10.57 -27.62 -7.25
N ALA A 199 11.43 -27.94 -8.23
CA ALA A 199 12.81 -28.36 -7.95
C ALA A 199 13.65 -27.19 -7.41
N ALA A 200 14.72 -27.50 -6.66
CA ALA A 200 15.70 -26.53 -6.19
C ALA A 200 16.19 -25.61 -7.32
N ALA A 201 16.40 -24.35 -7.00
CA ALA A 201 16.83 -23.34 -7.96
C ALA A 201 17.99 -22.50 -7.42
N ASN A 202 18.99 -22.26 -8.25
CA ASN A 202 19.95 -21.22 -8.00
C ASN A 202 19.27 -19.86 -8.22
N VAL A 203 18.96 -19.12 -7.16
CA VAL A 203 18.38 -17.77 -7.31
C VAL A 203 19.49 -16.81 -7.69
N VAL A 204 19.40 -16.27 -8.89
CA VAL A 204 20.44 -15.41 -9.47
C VAL A 204 20.17 -13.93 -9.22
N GLU A 205 18.90 -13.50 -9.15
CA GLU A 205 18.50 -12.12 -8.91
C GLU A 205 17.28 -12.02 -8.00
N TRP A 206 17.16 -10.85 -7.30
CA TRP A 206 16.01 -10.41 -6.54
C TRP A 206 15.59 -9.02 -7.01
N ILE A 207 14.29 -8.81 -7.21
CA ILE A 207 13.71 -7.54 -7.59
C ILE A 207 12.56 -7.21 -6.63
N GLY A 208 12.55 -6.00 -6.08
CA GLY A 208 11.52 -5.53 -5.15
C GLY A 208 11.54 -4.02 -5.00
N ASP A 209 10.53 -3.46 -4.36
CA ASP A 209 10.44 -2.02 -4.06
C ASP A 209 10.80 -1.71 -2.61
N ASN A 210 11.02 -2.75 -1.79
CA ASN A 210 11.33 -2.63 -0.38
C ASN A 210 12.65 -3.31 -0.05
N ILE A 211 13.41 -2.74 0.89
CA ILE A 211 14.68 -3.34 1.32
C ILE A 211 14.50 -4.76 1.88
N LEU A 212 13.33 -5.08 2.42
CA LEU A 212 12.98 -6.40 2.95
C LEU A 212 12.73 -7.47 1.86
N ASP A 213 12.75 -7.08 0.59
CA ASP A 213 12.64 -8.00 -0.55
C ASP A 213 13.97 -8.66 -0.92
N PHE A 214 15.04 -8.26 -0.23
CA PHE A 214 16.38 -8.75 -0.50
C PHE A 214 16.91 -9.59 0.68
N PRO A 215 17.63 -10.70 0.41
CA PRO A 215 18.10 -11.61 1.45
C PRO A 215 18.90 -10.92 2.55
N GLY A 216 18.46 -11.08 3.79
CA GLY A 216 19.16 -10.57 4.98
C GLY A 216 19.16 -9.05 5.15
N MET A 217 18.41 -8.31 4.33
CA MET A 217 18.39 -6.86 4.39
C MET A 217 17.32 -6.32 5.36
N SER A 218 17.61 -5.17 5.95
CA SER A 218 16.68 -4.40 6.79
C SER A 218 16.95 -2.89 6.64
N GLN A 219 16.11 -2.05 7.23
CA GLN A 219 16.36 -0.60 7.26
C GLN A 219 17.61 -0.19 8.06
N ASP A 220 18.17 -1.08 8.86
CA ASP A 220 19.38 -0.79 9.64
C ASP A 220 20.62 -0.63 8.76
N VAL A 221 20.64 -1.26 7.57
CA VAL A 221 21.77 -1.18 6.64
C VAL A 221 21.95 0.20 6.01
N ARG A 222 20.97 1.13 6.15
CA ARG A 222 20.96 2.44 5.50
C ARG A 222 22.21 3.30 5.73
N ALA A 223 22.91 3.08 6.85
CA ALA A 223 24.13 3.80 7.22
C ALA A 223 25.42 3.09 6.78
N ASP A 224 25.34 1.88 6.24
CA ASP A 224 26.49 1.09 5.81
C ASP A 224 26.56 1.01 4.27
N PRO A 225 27.42 1.79 3.61
CA PRO A 225 27.56 1.74 2.16
C PRO A 225 27.98 0.36 1.62
N ALA A 226 28.67 -0.46 2.41
CA ALA A 226 29.12 -1.77 1.96
C ALA A 226 27.96 -2.77 1.82
N ALA A 227 26.88 -2.58 2.60
CA ALA A 227 25.68 -3.40 2.50
C ALA A 227 24.99 -3.32 1.13
N PHE A 228 25.22 -2.25 0.37
CA PHE A 228 24.61 -2.05 -0.95
C PHE A 228 25.41 -2.62 -2.11
N SER A 229 26.48 -3.38 -1.84
CA SER A 229 27.41 -3.89 -2.87
C SER A 229 26.78 -4.82 -3.91
N GLU A 230 25.64 -5.47 -3.59
CA GLU A 230 24.91 -6.35 -4.49
C GLU A 230 23.85 -5.61 -5.34
N PHE A 231 23.51 -4.36 -4.99
CA PHE A 231 22.55 -3.58 -5.77
C PHE A 231 23.14 -3.19 -7.14
N GLY A 232 22.34 -3.39 -8.21
CA GLY A 232 22.79 -3.27 -9.59
C GLY A 232 23.58 -4.48 -10.11
N LYS A 233 23.78 -5.53 -9.29
CA LYS A 233 24.44 -6.79 -9.69
C LYS A 233 23.51 -7.99 -9.61
N ARG A 234 22.86 -8.17 -8.46
CA ARG A 234 21.91 -9.25 -8.17
C ARG A 234 20.63 -8.72 -7.50
N TYR A 235 20.68 -7.54 -6.91
CA TYR A 235 19.57 -6.88 -6.24
C TYR A 235 19.17 -5.64 -7.03
N PHE A 236 17.88 -5.54 -7.38
CA PHE A 236 17.34 -4.45 -8.20
C PHE A 236 16.13 -3.85 -7.50
N VAL A 237 16.32 -2.63 -6.96
CA VAL A 237 15.26 -1.94 -6.22
C VAL A 237 14.48 -1.01 -7.13
N LEU A 238 13.15 -1.08 -7.04
CA LEU A 238 12.22 -0.18 -7.71
C LEU A 238 11.80 0.95 -6.76
N PRO A 239 11.54 2.16 -7.28
CA PRO A 239 11.16 3.29 -6.43
C PRO A 239 9.70 3.15 -5.95
N ASN A 240 9.48 3.19 -4.64
CA ASN A 240 8.15 3.33 -4.03
C ASN A 240 8.14 4.43 -2.97
N PRO A 241 7.67 5.65 -3.31
CA PRO A 241 7.55 6.75 -2.36
C PRO A 241 6.22 6.74 -1.59
N MET A 242 5.28 5.83 -1.91
CA MET A 242 3.94 5.85 -1.33
C MET A 242 3.86 5.19 0.05
N TYR A 243 4.59 4.08 0.23
CA TYR A 243 4.66 3.33 1.49
C TYR A 243 5.85 2.35 1.48
N GLY A 244 6.18 1.82 2.66
CA GLY A 244 7.25 0.84 2.79
C GLY A 244 7.79 0.76 4.21
N SER A 245 8.74 -0.15 4.45
CA SER A 245 9.39 -0.31 5.76
C SER A 245 10.12 0.96 6.22
N TRP A 246 10.50 1.85 5.30
CA TRP A 246 11.12 3.14 5.57
C TRP A 246 10.23 4.09 6.40
N GLN A 247 8.89 3.93 6.36
CA GLN A 247 7.96 4.73 7.17
C GLN A 247 8.12 4.50 8.68
N GLN A 248 8.76 3.41 9.08
CA GLN A 248 9.03 3.10 10.49
C GLN A 248 10.29 3.79 11.01
N ILE A 249 11.09 4.41 10.14
CA ILE A 249 12.29 5.17 10.51
C ILE A 249 11.84 6.47 11.17
N ARG A 250 12.28 6.67 12.42
CA ARG A 250 12.10 7.97 13.07
C ARG A 250 13.13 8.95 12.54
N GLU A 251 12.70 10.12 12.16
CA GLU A 251 13.63 11.22 11.90
C GLU A 251 14.37 11.58 13.20
N PRO A 252 15.68 11.90 13.13
CA PRO A 252 16.47 12.25 14.28
C PRO A 252 16.04 13.54 14.95
#